data_04717889e5466468cf3af6092bb35f19
#
_entry.id   04717889e5466468cf3af6092bb35f19
#
_cell.length_a   1.000
_cell.length_b   1.000
_cell.length_c   1.000
_cell.angle_alpha   90.00
_cell.angle_beta   90.00
_cell.angle_gamma   90.00
#
_symmetry.space_group_name_H-M   'P 1'
#
loop_
_entity.id
_entity.type
_entity.pdbx_description
1 polymer ?
#
loop_
_entity_poly.entity_id
_entity_poly.type
_entity_poly.pdbx_seq_one_letter_code
_entity_poly.pdbx_strand_id
1 'polypeptide(L)'
;MPVPILKQGTILIATVQAALTDSDTERLRYDLMERVSRFRAHGIIVDLTAIDVMDSYAARSLRTIAHMTRLRGADTVIVGLQPEVAFAMVQLGLAFDGMHTALDLEEGLALLNRHLEPKKLTDGRDGGG
;
A
#
# COMPACT_ATOMS: atom_id res chain seq x y z
N MET A 1 2.70 4.24 18.60
CA MET A 1 2.40 2.81 18.64
C MET A 1 2.78 2.16 17.33
N PRO A 2 3.52 1.07 17.35
CA PRO A 2 3.94 0.46 16.07
C PRO A 2 2.74 -0.06 15.31
N VAL A 3 2.85 0.00 13.99
CA VAL A 3 1.82 -0.52 13.10
C VAL A 3 2.04 -2.03 12.95
N PRO A 4 1.05 -2.87 13.25
CA PRO A 4 1.20 -4.30 13.07
C PRO A 4 1.30 -4.64 11.58
N ILE A 5 2.21 -5.54 11.25
CA ILE A 5 2.42 -5.99 9.87
C ILE A 5 2.28 -7.51 9.87
N LEU A 6 1.34 -8.00 9.09
CA LEU A 6 1.07 -9.41 8.94
C LEU A 6 1.58 -9.88 7.59
N LYS A 7 2.18 -11.05 7.56
CA LYS A 7 2.63 -11.64 6.29
C LYS A 7 1.61 -12.69 5.85
N GLN A 8 1.14 -12.56 4.62
CA GLN A 8 0.23 -13.53 4.03
C GLN A 8 0.77 -13.88 2.65
N GLY A 9 1.42 -15.04 2.55
CA GLY A 9 2.10 -15.43 1.31
C GLY A 9 3.21 -14.44 0.99
N THR A 10 3.15 -13.86 -0.20
CA THR A 10 4.12 -12.86 -0.64
C THR A 10 3.59 -11.44 -0.45
N ILE A 11 2.55 -11.27 0.36
CA ILE A 11 1.93 -9.97 0.61
C ILE A 11 2.09 -9.61 2.08
N LEU A 12 2.44 -8.36 2.34
CA LEU A 12 2.49 -7.81 3.69
C LEU A 12 1.27 -6.92 3.89
N ILE A 13 0.66 -7.03 5.07
CA ILE A 13 -0.53 -6.26 5.40
C ILE A 13 -0.23 -5.42 6.63
N ALA A 14 -0.20 -4.11 6.46
CA ALA A 14 0.02 -3.16 7.54
C ALA A 14 -1.33 -2.53 7.91
N THR A 15 -1.78 -2.76 9.13
CA THR A 15 -3.07 -2.25 9.60
C THR A 15 -2.81 -1.05 10.51
N VAL A 16 -3.18 0.13 10.01
CA VAL A 16 -3.00 1.37 10.76
C VAL A 16 -4.22 1.58 11.64
N GLN A 17 -4.03 1.52 12.94
CA GLN A 17 -5.13 1.51 13.92
C GLN A 17 -5.45 2.87 14.50
N ALA A 18 -4.53 3.81 14.36
CA ALA A 18 -4.69 5.17 14.89
C ALA A 18 -3.87 6.13 14.06
N ALA A 19 -4.12 7.43 14.21
CA ALA A 19 -3.38 8.44 13.47
C ALA A 19 -1.88 8.24 13.67
N LEU A 20 -1.14 8.35 12.57
CA LEU A 20 0.30 8.13 12.59
C LEU A 20 1.03 9.37 13.06
N THR A 21 1.86 9.22 14.07
CA THR A 21 2.83 10.26 14.43
C THR A 21 3.99 10.17 13.44
N ASP A 22 4.86 11.18 13.43
CA ASP A 22 6.04 11.16 12.57
C ASP A 22 6.92 9.95 12.90
N SER A 23 7.06 9.66 14.19
CA SER A 23 7.82 8.51 14.67
C SER A 23 7.21 7.19 14.19
N ASP A 24 5.89 7.06 14.28
CA ASP A 24 5.18 5.87 13.79
C ASP A 24 5.39 5.68 12.29
N THR A 25 5.37 6.78 11.55
CA THR A 25 5.52 6.75 10.10
C THR A 25 6.92 6.28 9.71
N GLU A 26 7.94 6.79 10.41
CA GLU A 26 9.30 6.38 10.12
C GLU A 26 9.55 4.93 10.49
N ARG A 27 8.95 4.47 11.59
CA ARG A 27 9.05 3.08 11.98
C ARG A 27 8.38 2.17 10.96
N LEU A 28 7.21 2.59 10.46
CA LEU A 28 6.50 1.83 9.43
C LEU A 28 7.35 1.71 8.17
N ARG A 29 7.98 2.80 7.75
CA ARG A 29 8.84 2.78 6.58
C ARG A 29 9.98 1.78 6.76
N TYR A 30 10.65 1.84 7.90
CA TYR A 30 11.76 0.93 8.19
C TYR A 30 11.29 -0.53 8.19
N ASP A 31 10.18 -0.80 8.89
CA ASP A 31 9.68 -2.16 9.03
C ASP A 31 9.24 -2.73 7.69
N LEU A 32 8.57 -1.95 6.86
CA LEU A 32 8.13 -2.42 5.54
C LEU A 32 9.32 -2.72 4.63
N MET A 33 10.31 -1.83 4.61
CA MET A 33 11.48 -2.05 3.77
C MET A 33 12.25 -3.28 4.20
N GLU A 34 12.39 -3.48 5.50
CA GLU A 34 13.09 -4.63 6.05
C GLU A 34 12.36 -5.93 5.69
N ARG A 35 11.03 -5.94 5.82
CA ARG A 35 10.26 -7.14 5.54
C ARG A 35 10.12 -7.43 4.05
N VAL A 36 10.03 -6.40 3.22
CA VAL A 36 10.04 -6.61 1.77
C VAL A 36 11.30 -7.32 1.35
N SER A 37 12.44 -6.90 1.90
CA SER A 37 13.72 -7.52 1.58
C SER A 37 13.79 -8.95 2.13
N ARG A 38 13.42 -9.12 3.41
CA ARG A 38 13.58 -10.41 4.08
C ARG A 38 12.68 -11.49 3.50
N PHE A 39 11.43 -11.14 3.20
CA PHE A 39 10.45 -12.12 2.74
C PHE A 39 10.26 -12.10 1.23
N ARG A 40 10.98 -11.22 0.52
CA ARG A 40 10.81 -11.03 -0.94
C ARG A 40 9.34 -10.81 -1.28
N ALA A 41 8.72 -9.93 -0.52
CA ALA A 41 7.31 -9.61 -0.72
C ALA A 41 7.11 -8.94 -2.07
N HIS A 42 6.01 -9.26 -2.73
CA HIS A 42 5.64 -8.67 -4.02
C HIS A 42 4.50 -7.68 -3.89
N GLY A 43 3.87 -7.63 -2.74
CA GLY A 43 2.77 -6.70 -2.51
C GLY A 43 2.71 -6.25 -1.07
N ILE A 44 2.19 -5.03 -0.90
CA ILE A 44 1.96 -4.46 0.41
C ILE A 44 0.56 -3.88 0.41
N ILE A 45 -0.21 -4.18 1.45
CA ILE A 45 -1.49 -3.54 1.68
C ILE A 45 -1.34 -2.67 2.90
N VAL A 46 -1.70 -1.40 2.77
CA VAL A 46 -1.79 -0.49 3.91
C VAL A 46 -3.27 -0.23 4.16
N ASP A 47 -3.77 -0.73 5.27
CA ASP A 47 -5.18 -0.62 5.61
C ASP A 47 -5.39 0.63 6.47
N LEU A 48 -6.11 1.60 5.91
CA LEU A 48 -6.38 2.87 6.55
C LEU A 48 -7.84 3.00 6.99
N THR A 49 -8.56 1.89 7.08
CA THR A 49 -9.99 1.91 7.41
C THR A 49 -10.27 2.66 8.72
N ALA A 50 -9.40 2.52 9.71
CA ALA A 50 -9.60 3.13 11.01
C ALA A 50 -9.15 4.60 11.08
N ILE A 51 -8.64 5.15 9.99
CA ILE A 51 -8.03 6.48 9.99
C ILE A 51 -9.00 7.50 9.42
N ASP A 52 -9.35 8.49 10.21
CA ASP A 52 -10.23 9.59 9.78
C ASP A 52 -9.47 10.91 9.63
N VAL A 53 -8.21 10.95 10.05
CA VAL A 53 -7.35 12.13 9.91
C VAL A 53 -5.95 11.69 9.50
N MET A 54 -5.39 12.34 8.49
CA MET A 54 -4.03 12.08 8.07
C MET A 54 -3.39 13.41 7.68
N ASP A 55 -2.22 13.69 8.26
CA ASP A 55 -1.53 14.92 7.90
C ASP A 55 -0.71 14.75 6.62
N SER A 56 -0.21 15.87 6.11
CA SER A 56 0.52 15.86 4.84
C SER A 56 1.84 15.10 4.94
N TYR A 57 2.46 15.08 6.11
CA TYR A 57 3.71 14.34 6.28
C TYR A 57 3.47 12.83 6.15
N ALA A 58 2.45 12.33 6.82
CA ALA A 58 2.11 10.90 6.73
C ALA A 58 1.74 10.52 5.31
N ALA A 59 0.94 11.35 4.64
CA ALA A 59 0.51 11.07 3.27
C ALA A 59 1.70 11.03 2.30
N ARG A 60 2.61 12.01 2.40
CA ARG A 60 3.80 12.01 1.55
C ARG A 60 4.71 10.84 1.85
N SER A 61 4.79 10.45 3.13
CA SER A 61 5.60 9.32 3.54
C SER A 61 5.07 8.01 2.98
N LEU A 62 3.75 7.83 2.94
CA LEU A 62 3.17 6.65 2.32
C LEU A 62 3.52 6.58 0.83
N ARG A 63 3.47 7.72 0.14
CA ARG A 63 3.85 7.75 -1.26
C ARG A 63 5.32 7.40 -1.43
N THR A 64 6.18 7.92 -0.57
CA THR A 64 7.60 7.59 -0.61
C THR A 64 7.84 6.10 -0.35
N ILE A 65 7.14 5.53 0.62
CA ILE A 65 7.22 4.09 0.91
C ILE A 65 6.83 3.29 -0.34
N ALA A 66 5.76 3.68 -1.01
CA ALA A 66 5.31 2.98 -2.21
C ALA A 66 6.36 3.03 -3.31
N HIS A 67 7.00 4.17 -3.50
CA HIS A 67 8.06 4.29 -4.50
C HIS A 67 9.27 3.44 -4.14
N MET A 68 9.68 3.47 -2.87
CA MET A 68 10.84 2.69 -2.42
C MET A 68 10.59 1.19 -2.54
N THR A 69 9.41 0.73 -2.16
CA THR A 69 9.09 -0.70 -2.22
C THR A 69 8.94 -1.17 -3.65
N ARG A 70 8.45 -0.31 -4.54
CA ARG A 70 8.36 -0.65 -5.95
C ARG A 70 9.75 -0.91 -6.54
N LEU A 71 10.74 -0.14 -6.13
CA LEU A 71 12.12 -0.36 -6.58
C LEU A 71 12.63 -1.73 -6.11
N ARG A 72 12.01 -2.31 -5.11
CA ARG A 72 12.35 -3.65 -4.61
C ARG A 72 11.39 -4.71 -5.13
N GLY A 73 10.52 -4.36 -6.08
CA GLY A 73 9.62 -5.31 -6.72
C GLY A 73 8.29 -5.51 -6.02
N ALA A 74 7.92 -4.63 -5.10
CA ALA A 74 6.65 -4.76 -4.37
C ALA A 74 5.70 -3.61 -4.71
N ASP A 75 4.48 -3.95 -5.09
CA ASP A 75 3.43 -2.95 -5.34
C ASP A 75 2.64 -2.69 -4.07
N THR A 76 2.22 -1.44 -3.89
CA THR A 76 1.48 -1.01 -2.70
C THR A 76 0.03 -0.70 -3.06
N VAL A 77 -0.88 -1.20 -2.24
CA VAL A 77 -2.32 -0.92 -2.33
C VAL A 77 -2.77 -0.30 -1.02
N ILE A 78 -3.43 0.85 -1.11
CA ILE A 78 -4.07 1.47 0.05
C ILE A 78 -5.52 1.01 0.06
N VAL A 79 -5.99 0.46 1.17
CA VAL A 79 -7.37 0.02 1.28
C VAL A 79 -8.09 0.78 2.38
N GLY A 80 -9.40 0.91 2.23
CA GLY A 80 -10.25 1.50 3.26
C GLY A 80 -10.09 2.99 3.44
N LEU A 81 -9.56 3.69 2.43
CA LEU A 81 -9.35 5.14 2.55
C LEU A 81 -10.69 5.83 2.71
N GLN A 82 -10.86 6.53 3.82
CA GLN A 82 -12.11 7.21 4.09
C GLN A 82 -12.26 8.44 3.20
N PRO A 83 -13.50 8.79 2.78
CA PRO A 83 -13.70 9.90 1.86
C PRO A 83 -13.11 11.22 2.35
N GLU A 84 -13.19 11.49 3.65
CA GLU A 84 -12.64 12.73 4.21
C GLU A 84 -11.14 12.81 4.06
N VAL A 85 -10.47 11.67 4.24
CA VAL A 85 -9.02 11.60 4.08
C VAL A 85 -8.66 11.76 2.61
N ALA A 86 -9.40 11.08 1.74
CA ALA A 86 -9.16 11.17 0.30
C ALA A 86 -9.33 12.61 -0.18
N PHE A 87 -10.38 13.28 0.29
CA PHE A 87 -10.65 14.67 -0.09
C PHE A 87 -9.51 15.59 0.37
N ALA A 88 -9.06 15.41 1.61
CA ALA A 88 -7.97 16.21 2.14
C ALA A 88 -6.69 16.03 1.32
N MET A 89 -6.42 14.82 0.88
CA MET A 89 -5.22 14.55 0.09
C MET A 89 -5.28 15.21 -1.27
N VAL A 90 -6.45 15.19 -1.92
CA VAL A 90 -6.62 15.88 -3.19
C VAL A 90 -6.41 17.38 -3.00
N GLN A 91 -6.95 17.94 -1.93
CA GLN A 91 -6.80 19.36 -1.61
C GLN A 91 -5.33 19.74 -1.40
N LEU A 92 -4.55 18.84 -0.85
CA LEU A 92 -3.13 19.09 -0.61
C LEU A 92 -2.26 18.83 -1.85
N GLY A 93 -2.88 18.45 -2.96
CA GLY A 93 -2.14 18.14 -4.18
C GLY A 93 -1.34 16.85 -4.10
N LEU A 94 -1.73 15.95 -3.19
CA LEU A 94 -1.03 14.70 -3.01
C LEU A 94 -1.72 13.62 -3.82
N ALA A 95 -1.15 13.32 -4.97
CA ALA A 95 -1.65 12.21 -5.79
C ALA A 95 -1.10 10.89 -5.27
N PHE A 96 -1.85 9.82 -5.48
CA PHE A 96 -1.40 8.48 -5.11
C PHE A 96 -0.56 7.85 -6.22
N ASP A 97 0.44 8.61 -6.68
CA ASP A 97 1.34 8.12 -7.72
C ASP A 97 2.12 6.91 -7.23
N GLY A 98 2.12 5.86 -8.03
CA GLY A 98 2.86 4.66 -7.67
C GLY A 98 2.14 3.76 -6.69
N MET A 99 0.90 4.09 -6.32
CA MET A 99 0.08 3.28 -5.44
C MET A 99 -1.23 2.95 -6.11
N HIS A 100 -1.80 1.82 -5.72
CA HIS A 100 -3.16 1.46 -6.10
C HIS A 100 -4.07 1.69 -4.89
N THR A 101 -5.36 1.82 -5.13
CA THR A 101 -6.34 1.93 -4.05
C THR A 101 -7.43 0.89 -4.25
N ALA A 102 -8.01 0.45 -3.15
CA ALA A 102 -9.10 -0.51 -3.17
C ALA A 102 -10.03 -0.22 -2.00
N LEU A 103 -11.25 -0.72 -2.06
CA LEU A 103 -12.25 -0.43 -1.04
C LEU A 103 -11.91 -1.09 0.29
N ASP A 104 -11.44 -2.32 0.25
CA ASP A 104 -11.19 -3.08 1.45
C ASP A 104 -10.06 -4.09 1.23
N LEU A 105 -9.75 -4.84 2.28
CA LEU A 105 -8.66 -5.80 2.24
C LEU A 105 -8.88 -6.86 1.17
N GLU A 106 -10.10 -7.37 1.05
CA GLU A 106 -10.41 -8.42 0.08
C GLU A 106 -10.14 -7.94 -1.34
N GLU A 107 -10.60 -6.75 -1.67
CA GLU A 107 -10.36 -6.19 -2.99
C GLU A 107 -8.89 -5.90 -3.21
N GLY A 108 -8.20 -5.43 -2.18
CA GLY A 108 -6.76 -5.18 -2.25
C GLY A 108 -5.97 -6.45 -2.52
N LEU A 109 -6.31 -7.53 -1.85
CA LEU A 109 -5.68 -8.83 -2.10
C LEU A 109 -5.95 -9.32 -3.51
N ALA A 110 -7.19 -9.17 -3.99
CA ALA A 110 -7.53 -9.58 -5.34
C ALA A 110 -6.73 -8.78 -6.37
N LEU A 111 -6.59 -7.48 -6.14
CA LEU A 111 -5.83 -6.63 -7.03
C LEU A 111 -4.36 -7.06 -7.10
N LEU A 112 -3.74 -7.30 -5.96
CA LEU A 112 -2.35 -7.73 -5.92
C LEU A 112 -2.16 -9.10 -6.53
N ASN A 113 -3.08 -10.02 -6.29
CA ASN A 113 -2.98 -11.36 -6.86
C ASN A 113 -3.05 -11.33 -8.39
N ARG A 114 -3.88 -10.45 -8.96
CA ARG A 114 -3.92 -10.27 -10.40
C ARG A 114 -2.60 -9.74 -10.95
N HIS A 115 -1.99 -8.79 -10.25
CA HIS A 115 -0.72 -8.21 -10.66
C HIS A 115 0.44 -9.19 -10.53
N LEU A 116 0.37 -10.09 -9.55
CA LEU A 116 1.45 -11.03 -9.27
C LEU A 116 1.35 -12.31 -10.07
N GLU A 117 0.22 -12.56 -10.71
CA GLU A 117 0.06 -13.75 -11.54
C GLU A 117 0.94 -13.64 -12.77
N PRO A 118 1.57 -14.73 -13.19
CA PRO A 118 2.32 -14.71 -14.45
C PRO A 118 1.38 -14.37 -15.58
N LYS A 119 1.83 -13.53 -16.51
CA LYS A 119 1.03 -13.22 -17.68
C LYS A 119 0.86 -14.46 -18.52
N LYS A 120 -0.38 -14.76 -18.89
CA LYS A 120 -0.65 -15.88 -19.77
C LYS A 120 -0.31 -15.48 -21.20
N LEU A 121 0.32 -16.40 -21.90
CA LEU A 121 0.70 -16.12 -23.28
C LEU A 121 -0.50 -15.90 -24.17
N THR A 122 -1.61 -16.49 -23.81
CA THR A 122 -2.82 -16.35 -24.57
C THR A 122 -3.49 -15.03 -24.41
N ASP A 123 -3.02 -14.29 -23.58
CA ASP A 123 -3.63 -13.02 -23.43
C ASP A 123 -3.21 -12.08 -24.43
N GLY A 124 -2.60 -12.78 -25.03
CA GLY A 124 -2.36 -12.12 -26.10
C GLY A 124 -3.47 -11.74 -26.77
N ARG A 125 -3.43 -12.29 -26.27
CA ARG A 125 -4.08 -12.06 -26.70
C ARG A 125 -4.73 -11.41 -26.65
N ASP A 126 -4.48 -11.51 -26.53
CA ASP A 126 -5.17 -10.91 -26.43
C ASP A 126 -5.34 -10.13 -26.45
N GLY A 127 -5.02 -10.30 -26.55
CA GLY A 127 -5.33 -9.63 -26.58
C GLY A 127 -5.25 -8.99 -26.48
N GLY A 128 -5.06 -9.15 -26.52
CA GLY A 128 -5.23 -8.66 -26.37
C GLY A 128 -5.14 -8.35 -26.19
N GLY A 129 -5.07 -8.54 -26.14
CA GLY A 129 -5.19 -8.24 -25.96
C GLY A 129 -5.08 -8.03 -25.92
#